data_798c3b0c3b04b33d448f8f225c254052
#
_entry.id   798c3b0c3b04b33d448f8f225c254052
#
_cell.length_a   1.000
_cell.length_b   1.000
_cell.length_c   1.000
_cell.angle_alpha   90.00
_cell.angle_beta   90.00
_cell.angle_gamma   90.00
#
_symmetry.space_group_name_H-M   'P 1'
#
loop_
_entity.id
_entity.type
_entity.pdbx_description
1 polymer ?
#
loop_
_entity_poly.entity_id
_entity_poly.type
_entity_poly.pdbx_seq_one_letter_code
_entity_poly.pdbx_strand_id
1 'polypeptide(L)'
;MILLDDIEKKYDFIFPALFKQLWSDGMLDWMNGRTAPFNSDENWAKTIYPEIKDNPPVLLHSGGFDFEMLRAKEMLDFQFDELWNIEEHEFIPFAKTDESNVYAFYKNLKVDKEYAIVYIWNDMNETEIIAKNFEDFIFRKMLEAIFDIDKDDLKGDYKKSGFDGYKIDLLSDLKSIRPYLNEQYVDILTNFYARNAQESMFSYGLISKDELVETIQKHLVFKELDSVFEHEIE
;
A
#
# COMPACT_ATOMS: atom_id res chain seq x y z
N MET A 1 10.54 2.75 22.88
CA MET A 1 9.56 3.07 21.79
C MET A 1 10.38 3.63 20.64
N ILE A 2 10.29 3.05 19.46
CA ILE A 2 10.95 3.60 18.26
C ILE A 2 10.08 4.76 17.78
N LEU A 3 10.68 5.91 17.58
CA LEU A 3 10.00 7.11 17.09
C LEU A 3 10.21 7.23 15.58
N LEU A 4 9.34 7.95 14.90
CA LEU A 4 9.50 8.25 13.48
C LEU A 4 10.81 9.00 13.22
N ASP A 5 11.22 9.87 14.16
CA ASP A 5 12.48 10.61 14.10
C ASP A 5 13.72 9.70 14.07
N ASP A 6 13.66 8.50 14.67
CA ASP A 6 14.77 7.54 14.62
C ASP A 6 14.94 6.98 13.20
N ILE A 7 13.80 6.76 12.50
CA ILE A 7 13.79 6.31 11.11
C ILE A 7 14.25 7.44 10.18
N GLU A 8 13.73 8.66 10.38
CA GLU A 8 14.17 9.85 9.62
C GLU A 8 15.69 10.06 9.72
N LYS A 9 16.23 9.88 10.93
CA LYS A 9 17.67 9.99 11.15
C LYS A 9 18.48 8.88 10.48
N LYS A 10 17.97 7.63 10.49
CA LYS A 10 18.66 6.49 9.82
C LYS A 10 18.82 6.77 8.32
N TYR A 11 17.77 7.25 7.67
CA TYR A 11 17.72 7.42 6.23
C TYR A 11 18.10 8.83 5.76
N ASP A 12 18.45 9.75 6.69
CA ASP A 12 18.60 11.17 6.37
C ASP A 12 17.44 11.68 5.51
N PHE A 13 16.22 11.42 5.96
CA PHE A 13 14.99 11.61 5.21
C PHE A 13 13.93 12.27 6.09
N ILE A 14 13.11 13.13 5.51
CA ILE A 14 11.95 13.73 6.21
C ILE A 14 10.69 13.19 5.55
N PHE A 15 9.90 12.43 6.30
CA PHE A 15 8.64 11.91 5.79
C PHE A 15 7.66 13.02 5.41
N PRO A 16 6.86 12.83 4.34
CA PRO A 16 5.79 13.73 3.96
C PRO A 16 4.79 13.99 5.09
N ALA A 17 4.15 15.16 5.06
CA ALA A 17 3.20 15.56 6.10
C ALA A 17 2.07 14.55 6.29
N LEU A 18 1.54 14.00 5.20
CA LEU A 18 0.50 12.97 5.24
C LEU A 18 0.98 11.70 5.95
N PHE A 19 2.18 11.21 5.65
CA PHE A 19 2.74 10.03 6.30
C PHE A 19 2.91 10.25 7.82
N LYS A 20 3.42 11.43 8.22
CA LYS A 20 3.56 11.83 9.63
C LYS A 20 2.20 11.89 10.34
N GLN A 21 1.19 12.42 9.68
CA GLN A 21 -0.16 12.48 10.24
C GLN A 21 -0.73 11.07 10.44
N LEU A 22 -0.67 10.22 9.40
CA LEU A 22 -1.14 8.83 9.49
C LEU A 22 -0.39 8.05 10.58
N TRP A 23 0.92 8.27 10.71
CA TRP A 23 1.71 7.69 11.80
C TRP A 23 1.23 8.15 13.17
N SER A 24 1.07 9.47 13.37
CA SER A 24 0.59 10.05 14.63
C SER A 24 -0.79 9.56 15.02
N ASP A 25 -1.66 9.35 14.06
CA ASP A 25 -3.03 8.91 14.26
C ASP A 25 -3.17 7.37 14.38
N GLY A 26 -2.05 6.63 14.30
CA GLY A 26 -2.01 5.18 14.38
C GLY A 26 -2.48 4.46 13.12
N MET A 27 -2.70 5.20 12.03
CA MET A 27 -3.22 4.66 10.76
C MET A 27 -2.21 3.81 9.99
N LEU A 28 -0.93 3.80 10.38
CA LEU A 28 0.12 2.92 9.82
C LEU A 28 0.39 1.70 10.71
N ASP A 29 -0.33 1.54 11.81
CA ASP A 29 -0.08 0.49 12.80
C ASP A 29 -1.07 -0.68 12.68
N TRP A 30 -0.75 -1.64 11.84
CA TRP A 30 -1.53 -2.85 11.65
C TRP A 30 -1.50 -3.80 12.88
N MET A 31 -0.66 -3.51 13.84
CA MET A 31 -0.51 -4.31 15.07
C MET A 31 -1.23 -3.69 16.28
N ASN A 32 -1.92 -2.57 16.09
CA ASN A 32 -2.64 -1.85 17.16
C ASN A 32 -1.74 -1.59 18.40
N GLY A 33 -0.53 -1.06 18.16
CA GLY A 33 0.47 -0.78 19.20
C GLY A 33 1.10 -2.02 19.85
N ARG A 34 0.78 -3.22 19.39
CA ARG A 34 1.29 -4.46 19.97
C ARG A 34 2.58 -4.90 19.29
N THR A 35 3.49 -5.46 20.09
CA THR A 35 4.80 -5.96 19.64
C THR A 35 4.81 -7.48 19.46
N ALA A 36 3.65 -8.12 19.38
CA ALA A 36 3.59 -9.57 19.21
C ALA A 36 4.39 -10.02 17.99
N PRO A 37 5.20 -11.08 18.08
CA PRO A 37 5.89 -11.61 16.92
C PRO A 37 4.84 -12.10 15.92
N PHE A 38 5.07 -11.80 14.65
CA PHE A 38 4.22 -12.14 13.49
C PHE A 38 4.02 -13.66 13.33
N ASN A 39 4.73 -14.47 14.11
CA ASN A 39 4.82 -15.92 13.97
C ASN A 39 3.60 -16.71 14.49
N SER A 40 2.46 -16.06 14.72
CA SER A 40 1.23 -16.79 14.91
C SER A 40 0.08 -16.02 14.27
N ASP A 41 -0.20 -16.34 13.01
CA ASP A 41 -1.41 -15.95 12.30
C ASP A 41 -2.67 -16.17 13.15
N GLU A 42 -2.64 -17.19 14.00
CA GLU A 42 -3.67 -17.45 15.00
C GLU A 42 -3.87 -16.31 16.00
N ASN A 43 -2.82 -15.57 16.36
CA ASN A 43 -2.92 -14.50 17.35
C ASN A 43 -3.38 -13.18 16.70
N TRP A 44 -2.88 -12.83 15.51
CA TRP A 44 -3.29 -11.60 14.85
C TRP A 44 -4.78 -11.61 14.51
N ALA A 45 -5.23 -12.63 13.79
CA ALA A 45 -6.63 -12.77 13.38
C ALA A 45 -7.62 -12.84 14.56
N LYS A 46 -7.18 -13.40 15.70
CA LYS A 46 -8.05 -13.56 16.89
C LYS A 46 -7.99 -12.38 17.85
N THR A 47 -6.87 -11.67 17.91
CA THR A 47 -6.61 -10.68 18.99
C THR A 47 -6.45 -9.25 18.50
N ILE A 48 -5.94 -9.04 17.28
CA ILE A 48 -5.67 -7.71 16.73
C ILE A 48 -6.74 -7.34 15.72
N TYR A 49 -6.95 -8.17 14.70
CA TYR A 49 -7.90 -7.91 13.63
C TYR A 49 -9.32 -7.53 14.13
N PRO A 50 -9.92 -8.20 15.14
CA PRO A 50 -11.24 -7.81 15.64
C PRO A 50 -11.29 -6.39 16.23
N GLU A 51 -10.15 -5.84 16.65
CA GLU A 51 -10.07 -4.49 17.23
C GLU A 51 -9.92 -3.40 16.16
N ILE A 52 -9.31 -3.73 15.01
CA ILE A 52 -9.00 -2.76 13.95
C ILE A 52 -9.95 -2.82 12.74
N LYS A 53 -10.66 -3.91 12.52
CA LYS A 53 -11.47 -4.17 11.31
C LYS A 53 -12.58 -3.14 11.04
N ASP A 54 -13.15 -2.52 12.08
CA ASP A 54 -14.24 -1.55 11.93
C ASP A 54 -13.76 -0.11 11.72
N ASN A 55 -12.45 0.13 11.96
CA ASN A 55 -11.73 1.35 11.65
C ASN A 55 -10.29 0.98 11.27
N PRO A 56 -10.11 0.36 10.11
CA PRO A 56 -8.84 -0.24 9.72
C PRO A 56 -7.77 0.83 9.50
N PRO A 57 -6.49 0.50 9.81
CA PRO A 57 -5.36 1.29 9.36
C PRO A 57 -5.28 1.29 7.82
N VAL A 58 -4.48 2.18 7.29
CA VAL A 58 -4.36 2.41 5.85
C VAL A 58 -4.07 1.12 5.08
N LEU A 59 -4.83 0.88 4.02
CA LEU A 59 -4.66 -0.22 3.07
C LEU A 59 -4.74 -1.63 3.69
N LEU A 60 -5.35 -1.79 4.87
CA LEU A 60 -5.47 -3.10 5.51
C LEU A 60 -6.16 -4.14 4.61
N HIS A 61 -7.18 -3.73 3.88
CA HIS A 61 -7.93 -4.58 2.95
C HIS A 61 -7.68 -4.20 1.48
N SER A 62 -7.40 -2.93 1.21
CA SER A 62 -7.22 -2.39 -0.14
C SER A 62 -5.76 -2.33 -0.59
N GLY A 63 -4.82 -2.81 0.21
CA GLY A 63 -3.41 -2.91 -0.19
C GLY A 63 -3.12 -4.05 -1.18
N GLY A 64 -3.99 -5.04 -1.22
CA GLY A 64 -3.79 -6.32 -1.90
C GLY A 64 -3.62 -7.45 -0.87
N PHE A 65 -3.80 -8.70 -1.31
CA PHE A 65 -3.79 -9.86 -0.41
C PHE A 65 -2.40 -10.17 0.18
N ASP A 66 -1.35 -9.72 -0.49
CA ASP A 66 0.06 -9.90 -0.12
C ASP A 66 0.71 -8.64 0.48
N PHE A 67 0.00 -7.51 0.51
CA PHE A 67 0.53 -6.23 0.98
C PHE A 67 0.60 -6.16 2.51
N GLU A 68 1.72 -5.72 3.04
CA GLU A 68 1.95 -5.52 4.46
C GLU A 68 2.71 -4.22 4.75
N MET A 69 2.18 -3.38 5.65
CA MET A 69 2.91 -2.21 6.17
C MET A 69 4.03 -2.64 7.09
N LEU A 70 5.24 -2.11 6.88
CA LEU A 70 6.38 -2.35 7.75
C LEU A 70 6.16 -1.65 9.10
N ARG A 71 6.43 -2.36 10.19
CA ARG A 71 6.46 -1.77 11.52
C ARG A 71 7.68 -0.85 11.68
N ALA A 72 7.61 0.07 12.62
CA ALA A 72 8.73 0.99 12.92
C ALA A 72 10.07 0.27 13.08
N LYS A 73 10.08 -0.87 13.79
CA LYS A 73 11.28 -1.66 13.97
C LYS A 73 11.79 -2.29 12.67
N GLU A 74 10.90 -2.76 11.83
CA GLU A 74 11.26 -3.35 10.53
C GLU A 74 11.82 -2.29 9.59
N MET A 75 11.24 -1.09 9.54
CA MET A 75 11.80 0.04 8.80
C MET A 75 13.19 0.43 9.33
N LEU A 76 13.37 0.45 10.65
CA LEU A 76 14.66 0.81 11.27
C LEU A 76 15.72 -0.27 11.05
N ASP A 77 15.35 -1.55 11.10
CA ASP A 77 16.27 -2.69 10.97
C ASP A 77 16.36 -3.21 9.52
N PHE A 78 15.64 -2.58 8.58
CA PHE A 78 15.59 -3.05 7.19
C PHE A 78 16.99 -3.17 6.60
N GLN A 79 17.26 -4.33 5.99
CA GLN A 79 18.51 -4.62 5.29
C GLN A 79 18.18 -4.77 3.82
N PHE A 80 18.80 -3.95 2.99
CA PHE A 80 18.74 -4.11 1.55
C PHE A 80 19.60 -5.30 1.13
N ASP A 81 19.24 -5.95 0.03
CA ASP A 81 20.08 -6.96 -0.58
C ASP A 81 21.44 -6.35 -0.94
N GLU A 82 22.51 -7.14 -0.81
CA GLU A 82 23.88 -6.68 -1.11
C GLU A 82 24.12 -6.34 -2.60
N LEU A 83 23.24 -6.83 -3.47
CA LEU A 83 23.28 -6.55 -4.90
C LEU A 83 22.63 -5.19 -5.25
N TRP A 84 21.85 -4.61 -4.35
CA TRP A 84 21.18 -3.33 -4.63
C TRP A 84 22.17 -2.16 -4.55
N ASN A 85 22.17 -1.33 -5.58
CA ASN A 85 22.99 -0.13 -5.66
C ASN A 85 22.40 1.02 -4.81
N ILE A 86 22.46 0.87 -3.48
CA ILE A 86 21.93 1.85 -2.53
C ILE A 86 22.74 3.17 -2.50
N GLU A 87 23.92 3.23 -3.14
CA GLU A 87 24.68 4.47 -3.30
C GLU A 87 24.08 5.36 -4.38
N GLU A 88 23.52 4.76 -5.44
CA GLU A 88 22.86 5.48 -6.53
C GLU A 88 21.34 5.60 -6.33
N HIS A 89 20.73 4.64 -5.64
CA HIS A 89 19.29 4.57 -5.42
C HIS A 89 18.95 4.57 -3.92
N GLU A 90 18.58 5.73 -3.39
CA GLU A 90 18.22 5.88 -1.97
C GLU A 90 16.74 5.55 -1.76
N PHE A 91 16.47 4.36 -1.21
CA PHE A 91 15.13 3.88 -0.89
C PHE A 91 14.82 3.98 0.60
N ILE A 92 13.60 4.41 0.94
CA ILE A 92 13.10 4.39 2.32
C ILE A 92 11.89 3.45 2.34
N PRO A 93 12.07 2.18 2.75
CA PRO A 93 11.04 1.16 2.72
C PRO A 93 9.94 1.45 3.75
N PHE A 94 8.67 1.24 3.37
CA PHE A 94 7.54 1.39 4.28
C PHE A 94 6.51 0.25 4.21
N ALA A 95 6.55 -0.56 3.15
CA ALA A 95 5.69 -1.74 3.00
C ALA A 95 6.40 -2.81 2.16
N LYS A 96 5.88 -4.02 2.20
CA LYS A 96 6.40 -5.17 1.44
C LYS A 96 5.25 -6.09 1.01
N THR A 97 5.58 -7.08 0.17
CA THR A 97 4.71 -8.20 -0.17
C THR A 97 5.22 -9.50 0.47
N ASP A 98 4.41 -10.55 0.42
CA ASP A 98 4.81 -11.89 0.87
C ASP A 98 6.03 -12.43 0.08
N GLU A 99 6.19 -12.02 -1.18
CA GLU A 99 7.33 -12.36 -2.05
C GLU A 99 8.56 -11.51 -1.75
N SER A 100 8.54 -10.70 -0.71
CA SER A 100 9.61 -9.78 -0.31
C SER A 100 9.86 -8.61 -1.27
N ASN A 101 8.95 -8.34 -2.21
CA ASN A 101 8.99 -7.10 -2.98
C ASN A 101 8.73 -5.91 -2.04
N VAL A 102 9.30 -4.75 -2.35
CA VAL A 102 9.32 -3.61 -1.42
C VAL A 102 8.65 -2.39 -2.01
N TYR A 103 7.79 -1.75 -1.22
CA TYR A 103 7.32 -0.39 -1.49
C TYR A 103 8.17 0.61 -0.69
N ALA A 104 8.70 1.62 -1.39
CA ALA A 104 9.58 2.61 -0.77
C ALA A 104 9.32 4.03 -1.27
N PHE A 105 9.63 5.02 -0.43
CA PHE A 105 9.89 6.36 -0.95
C PHE A 105 11.22 6.37 -1.71
N TYR A 106 11.25 7.01 -2.87
CA TYR A 106 12.45 7.14 -3.68
C TYR A 106 13.04 8.54 -3.50
N LYS A 107 14.12 8.65 -2.72
CA LYS A 107 14.72 9.93 -2.32
C LYS A 107 15.33 10.68 -3.52
N ASN A 108 15.69 9.97 -4.59
CA ASN A 108 16.28 10.55 -5.80
C ASN A 108 15.25 11.24 -6.71
N LEU A 109 13.94 11.02 -6.51
CA LEU A 109 12.91 11.65 -7.32
C LEU A 109 11.91 12.41 -6.47
N LYS A 110 11.81 13.73 -6.72
CA LYS A 110 10.78 14.61 -6.18
C LYS A 110 9.90 15.15 -7.28
N VAL A 111 8.59 15.03 -7.08
CA VAL A 111 7.56 15.62 -7.92
C VAL A 111 6.75 16.57 -7.03
N ASP A 112 6.63 17.83 -7.42
CA ASP A 112 5.90 18.87 -6.65
C ASP A 112 6.33 18.98 -5.17
N LYS A 113 7.63 18.74 -4.89
CA LYS A 113 8.27 18.72 -3.57
C LYS A 113 8.01 17.46 -2.73
N GLU A 114 7.19 16.53 -3.17
CA GLU A 114 6.96 15.24 -2.55
C GLU A 114 7.86 14.18 -3.18
N TYR A 115 8.17 13.13 -2.42
CA TYR A 115 8.97 12.02 -2.92
C TYR A 115 8.09 11.00 -3.64
N ALA A 116 8.55 10.55 -4.81
CA ALA A 116 7.90 9.48 -5.54
C ALA A 116 7.92 8.17 -4.74
N ILE A 117 6.93 7.33 -5.03
CA ILE A 117 6.85 5.97 -4.49
C ILE A 117 7.24 4.99 -5.57
N VAL A 118 8.03 4.00 -5.19
CA VAL A 118 8.48 2.92 -6.05
C VAL A 118 8.07 1.56 -5.53
N TYR A 119 7.95 0.62 -6.45
CA TYR A 119 7.83 -0.80 -6.20
C TYR A 119 9.09 -1.50 -6.70
N ILE A 120 9.77 -2.21 -5.82
CA ILE A 120 11.07 -2.84 -6.07
C ILE A 120 10.85 -4.35 -6.10
N TRP A 121 11.13 -4.97 -7.25
CA TRP A 121 11.05 -6.41 -7.41
C TRP A 121 12.26 -7.08 -6.75
N ASN A 122 12.01 -8.05 -5.87
CA ASN A 122 13.09 -8.72 -5.14
C ASN A 122 13.82 -9.79 -5.98
N ASP A 123 13.14 -10.34 -6.96
CA ASP A 123 13.62 -11.42 -7.82
C ASP A 123 14.01 -10.95 -9.24
N MET A 124 13.90 -9.67 -9.51
CA MET A 124 14.25 -9.03 -10.77
C MET A 124 14.99 -7.73 -10.51
N ASN A 125 15.98 -7.41 -11.35
CA ASN A 125 16.69 -6.13 -11.30
C ASN A 125 15.81 -5.01 -11.89
N GLU A 126 14.62 -4.81 -11.31
CA GLU A 126 13.65 -3.82 -11.78
C GLU A 126 13.00 -3.07 -10.62
N THR A 127 12.93 -1.76 -10.75
CA THR A 127 12.18 -0.86 -9.86
C THR A 127 11.22 -0.02 -10.68
N GLU A 128 9.94 -0.06 -10.35
CA GLU A 128 8.89 0.71 -11.01
C GLU A 128 8.51 1.94 -10.19
N ILE A 129 8.38 3.09 -10.84
CA ILE A 129 7.86 4.32 -10.23
C ILE A 129 6.33 4.32 -10.32
N ILE A 130 5.66 4.13 -9.19
CA ILE A 130 4.21 3.84 -9.15
C ILE A 130 3.34 5.01 -8.72
N ALA A 131 3.89 6.02 -8.02
CA ALA A 131 3.14 7.22 -7.63
C ALA A 131 4.09 8.40 -7.41
N LYS A 132 3.60 9.63 -7.57
CA LYS A 132 4.40 10.84 -7.34
C LYS A 132 4.49 11.24 -5.85
N ASN A 133 3.60 10.69 -5.00
CA ASN A 133 3.55 10.93 -3.56
C ASN A 133 2.76 9.83 -2.85
N PHE A 134 2.70 9.90 -1.51
CA PHE A 134 2.06 8.88 -0.69
C PHE A 134 0.51 8.88 -0.80
N GLU A 135 -0.12 10.03 -1.03
CA GLU A 135 -1.57 10.12 -1.24
C GLU A 135 -1.98 9.43 -2.54
N ASP A 136 -1.26 9.69 -3.63
CA ASP A 136 -1.48 9.06 -4.93
C ASP A 136 -1.25 7.54 -4.86
N PHE A 137 -0.25 7.10 -4.09
CA PHE A 137 0.00 5.68 -3.83
C PHE A 137 -1.21 5.01 -3.17
N ILE A 138 -1.75 5.60 -2.09
CA ILE A 138 -2.93 5.07 -1.40
C ILE A 138 -4.10 4.99 -2.38
N PHE A 139 -4.36 6.05 -3.13
CA PHE A 139 -5.45 6.08 -4.10
C PHE A 139 -5.27 5.01 -5.20
N ARG A 140 -4.06 4.85 -5.75
CA ARG A 140 -3.73 3.81 -6.74
C ARG A 140 -4.01 2.41 -6.19
N LYS A 141 -3.53 2.09 -4.99
CA LYS A 141 -3.77 0.78 -4.34
C LYS A 141 -5.25 0.50 -4.16
N MET A 142 -6.02 1.50 -3.72
CA MET A 142 -7.47 1.37 -3.57
C MET A 142 -8.22 1.19 -4.89
N LEU A 143 -7.70 1.71 -6.01
CA LEU A 143 -8.23 1.43 -7.35
C LEU A 143 -7.88 0.02 -7.81
N GLU A 144 -6.64 -0.42 -7.60
CA GLU A 144 -6.17 -1.76 -7.94
C GLU A 144 -6.95 -2.83 -7.19
N ALA A 145 -7.28 -2.60 -5.92
CA ALA A 145 -8.05 -3.52 -5.06
C ALA A 145 -9.48 -3.80 -5.54
N ILE A 146 -10.00 -3.07 -6.51
CA ILE A 146 -11.34 -3.28 -7.07
C ILE A 146 -11.32 -3.73 -8.53
N PHE A 147 -10.14 -4.06 -9.04
CA PHE A 147 -9.92 -4.52 -10.41
C PHE A 147 -9.39 -5.95 -10.39
N ASP A 148 -10.02 -6.83 -11.17
CA ASP A 148 -9.57 -8.19 -11.50
C ASP A 148 -9.18 -9.07 -10.29
N ILE A 149 -10.00 -9.05 -9.26
CA ILE A 149 -9.77 -9.81 -8.02
C ILE A 149 -9.97 -11.30 -8.28
N ASP A 150 -8.91 -12.10 -8.12
CA ASP A 150 -8.97 -13.54 -8.32
C ASP A 150 -9.96 -14.19 -7.33
N LYS A 151 -10.78 -15.10 -7.85
CA LYS A 151 -11.71 -15.88 -7.02
C LYS A 151 -11.00 -16.80 -6.03
N ASP A 152 -9.77 -17.19 -6.33
CA ASP A 152 -8.98 -18.05 -5.46
C ASP A 152 -8.48 -17.29 -4.22
N ASP A 153 -8.16 -16.00 -4.35
CA ASP A 153 -7.80 -15.13 -3.23
C ASP A 153 -8.94 -14.98 -2.23
N LEU A 154 -10.18 -15.01 -2.72
CA LEU A 154 -11.37 -14.94 -1.86
C LEU A 154 -11.69 -16.26 -1.14
N LYS A 155 -11.04 -17.38 -1.46
CA LYS A 155 -11.28 -18.69 -0.82
C LYS A 155 -10.76 -18.79 0.61
N GLY A 156 -9.88 -17.92 1.01
CA GLY A 156 -9.37 -17.80 2.39
C GLY A 156 -10.39 -17.17 3.32
N ASP A 157 -10.17 -15.90 3.63
CA ASP A 157 -10.94 -15.13 4.61
C ASP A 157 -12.40 -14.90 4.19
N TYR A 158 -12.64 -14.84 2.88
CA TYR A 158 -13.97 -14.60 2.29
C TYR A 158 -14.69 -15.85 1.82
N LYS A 159 -14.26 -17.05 2.24
CA LYS A 159 -14.87 -18.33 1.81
C LYS A 159 -16.38 -18.40 1.96
N LYS A 160 -16.95 -17.74 2.96
CA LYS A 160 -18.41 -17.76 3.24
C LYS A 160 -19.14 -16.55 2.65
N SER A 161 -18.51 -15.42 2.56
CA SER A 161 -19.10 -14.14 2.16
C SER A 161 -18.78 -13.77 0.71
N GLY A 162 -17.78 -14.39 0.11
CA GLY A 162 -17.35 -14.11 -1.26
C GLY A 162 -16.96 -12.65 -1.45
N PHE A 163 -17.15 -12.14 -2.66
CA PHE A 163 -16.83 -10.77 -3.01
C PHE A 163 -17.64 -9.73 -2.21
N ASP A 164 -18.86 -10.05 -1.77
CA ASP A 164 -19.66 -9.12 -0.96
C ASP A 164 -18.98 -8.85 0.40
N GLY A 165 -18.39 -9.87 1.02
CA GLY A 165 -17.61 -9.71 2.24
C GLY A 165 -16.38 -8.85 2.05
N TYR A 166 -15.61 -9.13 0.99
CA TYR A 166 -14.44 -8.33 0.62
C TYR A 166 -14.82 -6.85 0.36
N LYS A 167 -15.92 -6.62 -0.35
CA LYS A 167 -16.41 -5.26 -0.61
C LYS A 167 -16.79 -4.51 0.68
N ILE A 168 -17.31 -5.18 1.71
CA ILE A 168 -17.59 -4.57 3.02
C ILE A 168 -16.29 -4.07 3.65
N ASP A 169 -15.23 -4.86 3.58
CA ASP A 169 -13.92 -4.51 4.13
C ASP A 169 -13.26 -3.36 3.34
N LEU A 170 -13.37 -3.35 2.02
CA LEU A 170 -12.94 -2.21 1.19
C LEU A 170 -13.69 -0.91 1.54
N LEU A 171 -15.00 -0.99 1.82
CA LEU A 171 -15.80 0.17 2.26
C LEU A 171 -15.37 0.64 3.66
N SER A 172 -14.91 -0.27 4.51
CA SER A 172 -14.34 0.07 5.83
C SER A 172 -13.02 0.84 5.68
N ASP A 173 -12.11 0.37 4.80
CA ASP A 173 -10.90 1.10 4.44
C ASP A 173 -11.20 2.51 3.92
N LEU A 174 -12.11 2.63 2.97
CA LEU A 174 -12.49 3.93 2.40
C LEU A 174 -13.03 4.88 3.47
N LYS A 175 -13.87 4.38 4.38
CA LYS A 175 -14.39 5.17 5.50
C LYS A 175 -13.29 5.65 6.41
N SER A 176 -12.34 4.79 6.73
CA SER A 176 -11.22 5.07 7.64
C SER A 176 -10.24 6.08 7.05
N ILE A 177 -9.89 5.93 5.76
CA ILE A 177 -8.89 6.79 5.09
C ILE A 177 -9.47 8.13 4.61
N ARG A 178 -10.79 8.25 4.51
CA ARG A 178 -11.47 9.45 3.98
C ARG A 178 -10.96 10.79 4.52
N PRO A 179 -10.66 10.97 5.82
CA PRO A 179 -10.16 12.24 6.35
C PRO A 179 -8.77 12.65 5.84
N TYR A 180 -8.05 11.75 5.20
CA TYR A 180 -6.66 11.89 4.79
C TYR A 180 -6.46 12.04 3.29
N LEU A 181 -7.48 11.69 2.49
CA LEU A 181 -7.46 11.83 1.04
C LEU A 181 -8.16 13.12 0.61
N ASN A 182 -7.74 13.66 -0.52
CA ASN A 182 -8.45 14.77 -1.14
C ASN A 182 -9.89 14.33 -1.56
N GLU A 183 -10.80 15.30 -1.58
CA GLU A 183 -12.22 15.03 -1.86
C GLU A 183 -12.44 14.37 -3.22
N GLN A 184 -11.65 14.70 -4.23
CA GLN A 184 -11.78 14.13 -5.57
C GLN A 184 -11.50 12.62 -5.56
N TYR A 185 -10.46 12.16 -4.85
CA TYR A 185 -10.14 10.73 -4.72
C TYR A 185 -11.24 10.00 -3.95
N VAL A 186 -11.71 10.59 -2.86
CA VAL A 186 -12.83 10.04 -2.08
C VAL A 186 -14.09 9.88 -2.92
N ASP A 187 -14.42 10.87 -3.74
CA ASP A 187 -15.62 10.83 -4.61
C ASP A 187 -15.50 9.74 -5.68
N ILE A 188 -14.33 9.61 -6.31
CA ILE A 188 -14.07 8.57 -7.31
C ILE A 188 -14.21 7.18 -6.69
N LEU A 189 -13.53 6.92 -5.57
CA LEU A 189 -13.60 5.64 -4.87
C LEU A 189 -15.01 5.34 -4.37
N THR A 190 -15.71 6.32 -3.81
CA THR A 190 -17.10 6.17 -3.38
C THR A 190 -18.01 5.73 -4.53
N ASN A 191 -17.85 6.35 -5.71
CA ASN A 191 -18.62 6.02 -6.89
C ASN A 191 -18.31 4.61 -7.41
N PHE A 192 -17.04 4.21 -7.44
CA PHE A 192 -16.65 2.87 -7.87
C PHE A 192 -17.09 1.79 -6.88
N TYR A 193 -16.87 2.01 -5.58
CA TYR A 193 -17.22 1.05 -4.53
C TYR A 193 -18.75 0.87 -4.36
N ALA A 194 -19.55 1.82 -4.81
CA ALA A 194 -21.02 1.67 -4.83
C ALA A 194 -21.53 0.72 -5.92
N ARG A 195 -20.71 0.37 -6.93
CA ARG A 195 -21.14 -0.46 -8.07
C ARG A 195 -21.36 -1.91 -7.67
N ASN A 196 -22.15 -2.61 -8.49
CA ASN A 196 -22.24 -4.07 -8.42
C ASN A 196 -20.99 -4.70 -9.04
N ALA A 197 -20.56 -5.81 -8.46
CA ALA A 197 -19.46 -6.59 -9.00
C ALA A 197 -19.80 -7.10 -10.42
N GLN A 198 -18.82 -7.00 -11.29
CA GLN A 198 -18.78 -7.70 -12.57
C GLN A 198 -18.03 -9.00 -12.35
N GLU A 199 -18.67 -10.13 -12.69
CA GLU A 199 -18.09 -11.45 -12.52
C GLU A 199 -17.59 -11.96 -13.86
N SER A 200 -16.33 -12.42 -13.89
CA SER A 200 -15.75 -13.19 -14.97
C SER A 200 -15.63 -14.67 -14.60
N MET A 201 -15.03 -15.48 -15.48
CA MET A 201 -14.76 -16.89 -15.16
C MET A 201 -13.84 -17.05 -13.95
N PHE A 202 -12.83 -16.19 -13.80
CA PHE A 202 -11.77 -16.32 -12.80
C PHE A 202 -11.75 -15.21 -11.76
N SER A 203 -12.39 -14.08 -12.02
CA SER A 203 -12.25 -12.89 -11.17
C SER A 203 -13.56 -12.13 -10.97
N TYR A 204 -13.51 -11.21 -10.01
CA TYR A 204 -14.49 -10.14 -9.80
C TYR A 204 -13.83 -8.77 -9.98
N GLY A 205 -14.62 -7.76 -10.36
CA GLY A 205 -14.17 -6.38 -10.40
C GLY A 205 -15.34 -5.40 -10.27
N LEU A 206 -15.08 -4.21 -9.75
CA LEU A 206 -16.03 -3.09 -9.75
C LEU A 206 -15.77 -2.14 -10.92
N ILE A 207 -14.57 -2.23 -11.52
CA ILE A 207 -14.15 -1.45 -12.69
C ILE A 207 -13.50 -2.35 -13.73
N SER A 208 -13.53 -1.93 -14.97
CA SER A 208 -12.81 -2.57 -16.07
C SER A 208 -11.33 -2.12 -16.10
N LYS A 209 -10.51 -2.82 -16.89
CA LYS A 209 -9.11 -2.43 -17.14
C LYS A 209 -9.02 -1.03 -17.76
N ASP A 210 -9.90 -0.73 -18.72
CA ASP A 210 -9.90 0.57 -19.39
C ASP A 210 -10.23 1.69 -18.39
N GLU A 211 -11.23 1.49 -17.53
CA GLU A 211 -11.57 2.46 -16.46
C GLU A 211 -10.44 2.65 -15.46
N LEU A 212 -9.72 1.59 -15.07
CA LEU A 212 -8.54 1.69 -14.21
C LEU A 212 -7.47 2.56 -14.88
N VAL A 213 -7.09 2.21 -16.11
CA VAL A 213 -6.06 2.92 -16.88
C VAL A 213 -6.45 4.38 -17.11
N GLU A 214 -7.69 4.66 -17.53
CA GLU A 214 -8.18 6.02 -17.73
C GLU A 214 -8.15 6.83 -16.44
N THR A 215 -8.51 6.21 -15.30
CA THR A 215 -8.51 6.89 -14.00
C THR A 215 -7.09 7.23 -13.57
N ILE A 216 -6.15 6.29 -13.69
CA ILE A 216 -4.73 6.51 -13.40
C ILE A 216 -4.18 7.64 -14.29
N GLN A 217 -4.37 7.55 -15.61
CA GLN A 217 -3.88 8.55 -16.56
C GLN A 217 -4.48 9.95 -16.33
N LYS A 218 -5.71 10.02 -15.87
CA LYS A 218 -6.38 11.30 -15.63
C LYS A 218 -5.97 11.97 -14.32
N HIS A 219 -5.72 11.19 -13.27
CA HIS A 219 -5.58 11.71 -11.92
C HIS A 219 -4.19 11.55 -11.31
N LEU A 220 -3.41 10.56 -11.75
CA LEU A 220 -2.10 10.23 -11.20
C LEU A 220 -0.94 10.53 -12.14
N VAL A 221 -1.21 10.94 -13.39
CA VAL A 221 -0.16 11.11 -14.40
C VAL A 221 0.91 12.13 -13.98
N PHE A 222 2.15 11.74 -14.13
CA PHE A 222 3.33 12.59 -14.15
C PHE A 222 4.37 11.95 -15.08
N LYS A 223 5.45 12.65 -15.36
CA LYS A 223 6.38 12.26 -16.44
C LYS A 223 7.00 10.86 -16.25
N GLU A 224 7.33 10.51 -15.03
CA GLU A 224 8.04 9.28 -14.68
C GLU A 224 7.09 8.12 -14.28
N LEU A 225 5.77 8.33 -14.23
CA LEU A 225 4.81 7.29 -13.85
C LEU A 225 4.98 6.04 -14.72
N ASP A 226 4.98 4.87 -14.07
CA ASP A 226 5.17 3.54 -14.66
C ASP A 226 6.53 3.37 -15.39
N SER A 227 7.49 4.26 -15.13
CA SER A 227 8.86 4.08 -15.61
C SER A 227 9.58 3.04 -14.77
N VAL A 228 10.39 2.20 -15.43
CA VAL A 228 11.18 1.13 -14.81
C VAL A 228 12.68 1.47 -14.94
N PHE A 229 13.46 1.17 -13.92
CA PHE A 229 14.91 1.27 -13.92
C PHE A 229 15.54 0.10 -13.16
N GLU A 230 16.79 -0.19 -13.48
CA GLU A 230 17.60 -1.22 -12.79
C GLU A 230 18.14 -0.68 -11.48
N HIS A 231 18.17 -1.49 -10.44
CA HIS A 231 18.61 -1.08 -9.11
C HIS A 231 19.79 -1.88 -8.54
N GLU A 232 20.27 -2.89 -9.26
CA GLU A 232 21.44 -3.68 -8.85
C GLU A 232 22.75 -3.06 -9.31
N ILE A 233 23.82 -3.48 -8.64
CA ILE A 233 25.20 -3.14 -9.02
C ILE A 233 25.58 -3.94 -10.28
N GLU A 234 26.13 -3.26 -11.31
CA GLU A 234 26.67 -3.92 -12.50
C GLU A 234 27.91 -4.80 -12.20
#